data_411f78fa8f768c5908f417a5b0184b50
#
_entry.id   411f78fa8f768c5908f417a5b0184b50
#
_cell.length_a   1.000
_cell.length_b   1.000
_cell.length_c   1.000
_cell.angle_alpha   90.00
_cell.angle_beta   90.00
_cell.angle_gamma   90.00
#
_symmetry.space_group_name_H-M   'P 1'
#
loop_
_entity.id
_entity.type
_entity.pdbx_description
1 polymer ?
#
loop_
_entity_poly.entity_id
_entity_poly.type
_entity_poly.pdbx_seq_one_letter_code
_entity_poly.pdbx_strand_id
1 'polypeptide(L)'
;YNRGGNGLRMGYCFLEPGTISIHDDRWLTYPWGVNGGLPGRRSEKILKRVDGSEEMMPSKCDRIVVNAGDILYFNTWGGGGCGDPLKREPERVEFDVRAGLVSAEGAKRYGVVMDADLTVDEKKTKALRAKMAKQRGKVKMFDRGGEIAELKKRCKKETGLDAPRQPEFQAWALKFLEQQPKAKGRIKMARG
;
A
#
# COMPACT_ATOMS: atom_id res chain seq x y z
N TYR A 1 16.25 3.68 -2.17
CA TYR A 1 17.50 2.97 -1.91
C TYR A 1 17.26 1.72 -1.06
N ASN A 2 16.76 1.86 0.16
CA ASN A 2 16.34 0.75 1.00
C ASN A 2 14.86 0.44 0.76
N ARG A 3 14.55 -0.83 0.44
CA ARG A 3 13.16 -1.26 0.34
C ARG A 3 12.54 -1.41 1.74
N GLY A 4 11.25 -1.23 1.83
CA GLY A 4 10.47 -1.62 3.00
C GLY A 4 10.38 -3.15 3.15
N GLY A 5 9.95 -3.62 4.30
CA GLY A 5 9.62 -5.02 4.50
C GLY A 5 8.49 -5.49 3.58
N ASN A 6 8.49 -6.76 3.23
CA ASN A 6 7.41 -7.34 2.44
C ASN A 6 6.14 -7.50 3.30
N GLY A 7 4.98 -7.38 2.66
CA GLY A 7 3.73 -7.80 3.26
C GLY A 7 3.64 -9.32 3.37
N LEU A 8 2.63 -9.78 4.10
CA LEU A 8 2.28 -11.18 4.24
C LEU A 8 0.96 -11.46 3.52
N ARG A 9 0.84 -12.68 3.00
CA ARG A 9 -0.44 -13.24 2.59
C ARG A 9 -0.76 -14.40 3.52
N MET A 10 -1.90 -14.29 4.21
CA MET A 10 -2.40 -15.32 5.11
C MET A 10 -3.80 -15.73 4.68
N GLY A 11 -4.16 -16.98 4.90
CA GLY A 11 -5.51 -17.50 4.70
C GLY A 11 -6.03 -18.07 6.00
N TYR A 12 -7.22 -17.64 6.42
CA TYR A 12 -7.93 -18.18 7.57
C TYR A 12 -9.13 -18.97 7.06
N CYS A 13 -9.09 -20.30 7.20
CA CYS A 13 -10.22 -21.17 6.90
C CYS A 13 -11.13 -21.23 8.12
N PHE A 14 -12.41 -20.94 7.93
CA PHE A 14 -13.42 -21.06 8.97
C PHE A 14 -13.88 -22.51 9.07
N LEU A 15 -13.79 -23.09 10.26
CA LEU A 15 -14.19 -24.49 10.48
C LEU A 15 -15.68 -24.63 10.82
N GLU A 16 -16.29 -23.54 11.27
CA GLU A 16 -17.71 -23.48 11.62
C GLU A 16 -18.31 -22.13 11.16
N PRO A 17 -19.66 -22.07 11.01
CA PRO A 17 -20.34 -20.82 10.71
C PRO A 17 -20.15 -19.78 11.83
N GLY A 18 -20.06 -18.52 11.43
CA GLY A 18 -19.92 -17.42 12.38
C GLY A 18 -20.05 -16.05 11.73
N THR A 19 -19.68 -15.04 12.49
CA THR A 19 -19.60 -13.67 11.98
C THR A 19 -18.25 -13.07 12.29
N ILE A 20 -17.74 -12.26 11.37
CA ILE A 20 -16.47 -11.55 11.53
C ILE A 20 -16.63 -10.06 11.35
N SER A 21 -15.72 -9.30 11.94
CA SER A 21 -15.53 -7.86 11.71
C SER A 21 -14.13 -7.62 11.17
N ILE A 22 -14.02 -6.71 10.22
CA ILE A 22 -12.75 -6.31 9.61
C ILE A 22 -12.49 -4.84 9.93
N HIS A 23 -11.37 -4.57 10.57
CA HIS A 23 -10.88 -3.23 10.85
C HIS A 23 -9.46 -3.10 10.32
N ASP A 24 -9.35 -2.70 9.06
CA ASP A 24 -8.08 -2.64 8.34
C ASP A 24 -7.61 -1.21 8.13
N ASP A 25 -6.30 -1.01 8.27
CA ASP A 25 -5.64 0.24 7.92
C ASP A 25 -4.87 0.08 6.59
N ARG A 26 -4.32 1.18 6.08
CA ARG A 26 -3.55 1.18 4.83
C ARG A 26 -4.29 0.63 3.61
N TRP A 27 -5.61 0.64 3.65
CA TRP A 27 -6.46 0.23 2.54
C TRP A 27 -6.68 1.37 1.53
N LEU A 28 -6.89 2.61 1.99
CA LEU A 28 -6.99 3.80 1.14
C LEU A 28 -5.63 4.48 0.97
N THR A 29 -4.92 4.70 2.07
CA THR A 29 -3.60 5.34 2.08
C THR A 29 -2.52 4.29 2.19
N TYR A 30 -1.47 4.42 1.40
CA TYR A 30 -0.35 3.48 1.41
C TYR A 30 0.66 3.81 2.53
N PRO A 31 1.45 2.83 2.99
CA PRO A 31 2.67 3.13 3.73
C PRO A 31 3.54 4.06 2.89
N TRP A 32 3.90 5.18 3.46
CA TRP A 32 4.61 6.23 2.73
C TRP A 32 6.09 5.90 2.51
N GLY A 33 6.63 6.42 1.39
CA GLY A 33 8.06 6.46 1.15
C GLY A 33 8.68 7.72 1.75
N VAL A 34 9.93 7.63 2.18
CA VAL A 34 10.68 8.75 2.79
C VAL A 34 12.04 8.93 2.10
N ASN A 35 12.58 10.15 2.14
CA ASN A 35 13.87 10.50 1.56
C ASN A 35 14.03 10.08 0.08
N GLY A 36 12.96 10.20 -0.68
CA GLY A 36 12.93 9.78 -2.09
C GLY A 36 12.50 8.34 -2.32
N GLY A 37 12.15 7.61 -1.27
CA GLY A 37 11.59 6.26 -1.39
C GLY A 37 10.16 6.27 -1.93
N LEU A 38 9.75 5.15 -2.52
CA LEU A 38 8.40 4.96 -3.04
C LEU A 38 7.47 4.41 -1.96
N PRO A 39 6.15 4.67 -2.07
CA PRO A 39 5.17 4.09 -1.16
C PRO A 39 5.05 2.58 -1.35
N GLY A 40 4.59 1.90 -0.30
CA GLY A 40 4.21 0.49 -0.35
C GLY A 40 2.91 0.26 -1.13
N ARG A 41 2.29 -0.90 -0.94
CA ARG A 41 0.99 -1.25 -1.54
C ARG A 41 -0.13 -1.08 -0.53
N ARG A 42 -1.38 -1.15 -0.99
CA ARG A 42 -2.54 -1.23 -0.10
C ARG A 42 -2.65 -2.62 0.52
N SER A 43 -3.35 -2.70 1.65
CA SER A 43 -3.87 -3.97 2.16
C SER A 43 -5.08 -4.43 1.35
N GLU A 44 -5.33 -5.72 1.34
CA GLU A 44 -6.49 -6.34 0.70
C GLU A 44 -7.01 -7.48 1.56
N LYS A 45 -8.33 -7.62 1.62
CA LYS A 45 -9.00 -8.77 2.21
C LYS A 45 -9.95 -9.36 1.19
N ILE A 46 -9.81 -10.63 0.92
CA ILE A 46 -10.63 -11.35 -0.05
C ILE A 46 -11.29 -12.51 0.68
N LEU A 47 -12.61 -12.49 0.72
CA LEU A 47 -13.38 -13.60 1.27
C LEU A 47 -13.74 -14.54 0.12
N LYS A 48 -13.14 -15.74 0.14
CA LYS A 48 -13.43 -16.82 -0.78
C LYS A 48 -14.46 -17.74 -0.15
N ARG A 49 -15.58 -17.90 -0.80
CA ARG A 49 -16.66 -18.78 -0.37
C ARG A 49 -16.41 -20.23 -0.79
N VAL A 50 -17.11 -21.15 -0.15
CA VAL A 50 -17.04 -22.58 -0.48
C VAL A 50 -17.45 -22.87 -1.94
N ASP A 51 -18.39 -22.09 -2.50
CA ASP A 51 -18.81 -22.20 -3.89
C ASP A 51 -17.75 -21.67 -4.89
N GLY A 52 -16.61 -21.18 -4.41
CA GLY A 52 -15.52 -20.65 -5.20
C GLY A 52 -15.64 -19.16 -5.55
N SER A 53 -16.75 -18.51 -5.22
CA SER A 53 -16.88 -17.05 -5.39
C SER A 53 -15.92 -16.29 -4.50
N GLU A 54 -15.42 -15.14 -4.98
CA GLU A 54 -14.51 -14.28 -4.24
C GLU A 54 -15.09 -12.87 -4.13
N GLU A 55 -15.01 -12.31 -2.93
CA GLU A 55 -15.49 -10.97 -2.62
C GLU A 55 -14.38 -10.12 -2.01
N MET A 56 -14.12 -8.97 -2.61
CA MET A 56 -13.21 -7.96 -2.03
C MET A 56 -13.92 -7.28 -0.86
N MET A 57 -13.36 -7.41 0.33
CA MET A 57 -13.92 -6.84 1.55
C MET A 57 -13.53 -5.37 1.72
N PRO A 58 -14.44 -4.51 2.19
CA PRO A 58 -14.10 -3.14 2.56
C PRO A 58 -13.17 -3.10 3.78
N SER A 59 -12.47 -1.99 3.95
CA SER A 59 -11.50 -1.82 5.05
C SER A 59 -12.12 -1.85 6.44
N LYS A 60 -13.37 -1.45 6.55
CA LYS A 60 -14.14 -1.42 7.79
C LYS A 60 -15.50 -2.03 7.50
N CYS A 61 -15.77 -3.17 8.08
CA CYS A 61 -17.07 -3.81 7.97
C CYS A 61 -17.31 -4.72 9.18
N ASP A 62 -18.57 -4.87 9.54
CA ASP A 62 -19.03 -5.66 10.68
C ASP A 62 -20.08 -6.68 10.25
N ARG A 63 -20.23 -7.72 11.06
CA ARG A 63 -21.28 -8.75 10.92
C ARG A 63 -21.25 -9.45 9.56
N ILE A 64 -20.07 -9.68 9.02
CA ILE A 64 -19.91 -10.48 7.81
C ILE A 64 -20.11 -11.93 8.17
N VAL A 65 -21.16 -12.55 7.63
CA VAL A 65 -21.44 -13.97 7.85
C VAL A 65 -20.43 -14.80 7.09
N VAL A 66 -19.86 -15.80 7.75
CA VAL A 66 -18.97 -16.81 7.19
C VAL A 66 -19.51 -18.20 7.48
N ASN A 67 -19.23 -19.14 6.61
CA ASN A 67 -19.62 -20.54 6.73
C ASN A 67 -18.38 -21.44 6.88
N ALA A 68 -18.59 -22.65 7.34
CA ALA A 68 -17.52 -23.64 7.37
C ALA A 68 -16.96 -23.83 5.94
N GLY A 69 -15.65 -23.82 5.81
CA GLY A 69 -14.92 -23.93 4.56
C GLY A 69 -14.69 -22.61 3.81
N ASP A 70 -15.32 -21.50 4.22
CA ASP A 70 -14.95 -20.17 3.69
C ASP A 70 -13.52 -19.83 4.10
N ILE A 71 -12.80 -19.06 3.27
CA ILE A 71 -11.43 -18.65 3.53
C ILE A 71 -11.32 -17.13 3.42
N LEU A 72 -10.88 -16.46 4.48
CA LEU A 72 -10.49 -15.06 4.44
C LEU A 72 -9.01 -14.94 4.13
N TYR A 73 -8.67 -14.49 2.93
CA TYR A 73 -7.32 -14.09 2.59
C TYR A 73 -7.04 -12.68 3.08
N PHE A 74 -5.94 -12.54 3.77
CA PHE A 74 -5.47 -11.29 4.36
C PHE A 74 -4.11 -10.95 3.76
N ASN A 75 -4.10 -10.04 2.79
CA ASN A 75 -2.89 -9.51 2.20
C ASN A 75 -2.53 -8.22 2.94
N THR A 76 -1.48 -8.26 3.77
CA THR A 76 -1.02 -7.06 4.45
C THR A 76 -0.24 -6.17 3.48
N TRP A 77 -0.12 -4.90 3.84
CA TRP A 77 0.78 -3.98 3.13
C TRP A 77 2.25 -4.33 3.42
N GLY A 78 3.13 -4.00 2.51
CA GLY A 78 4.56 -3.91 2.83
C GLY A 78 4.92 -2.53 3.37
N GLY A 79 6.13 -2.33 3.82
CA GLY A 79 6.65 -1.01 4.18
C GLY A 79 6.87 -0.12 2.96
N GLY A 80 6.86 1.20 3.16
CA GLY A 80 7.40 2.13 2.17
C GLY A 80 8.93 2.10 2.14
N GLY A 81 9.52 2.54 1.04
CA GLY A 81 10.98 2.59 0.87
C GLY A 81 11.60 3.84 1.50
N CYS A 82 12.89 3.78 1.76
CA CYS A 82 13.70 4.92 2.19
C CYS A 82 14.85 5.16 1.21
N GLY A 83 14.96 6.38 0.72
CA GLY A 83 15.97 6.77 -0.26
C GLY A 83 15.59 6.41 -1.70
N ASP A 84 16.22 7.11 -2.63
CA ASP A 84 15.97 6.99 -4.05
C ASP A 84 16.19 5.55 -4.59
N PRO A 85 15.17 4.87 -5.12
CA PRO A 85 15.33 3.51 -5.65
C PRO A 85 16.29 3.43 -6.83
N LEU A 86 16.45 4.49 -7.63
CA LEU A 86 17.38 4.49 -8.76
C LEU A 86 18.86 4.56 -8.33
N LYS A 87 19.11 4.81 -7.05
CA LYS A 87 20.48 4.80 -6.47
C LYS A 87 20.85 3.47 -5.81
N ARG A 88 19.88 2.52 -5.69
CA ARG A 88 20.16 1.19 -5.13
C ARG A 88 21.10 0.43 -6.09
N GLU A 89 22.12 -0.20 -5.54
CA GLU A 89 23.06 -1.03 -6.31
C GLU A 89 22.33 -2.13 -7.08
N PRO A 90 22.55 -2.33 -8.40
CA PRO A 90 21.86 -3.34 -9.18
C PRO A 90 22.03 -4.75 -8.62
N GLU A 91 23.21 -5.06 -8.08
CA GLU A 91 23.55 -6.35 -7.49
C GLU A 91 22.69 -6.66 -6.24
N ARG A 92 22.35 -5.62 -5.45
CA ARG A 92 21.42 -5.77 -4.32
C ARG A 92 20.00 -6.03 -4.78
N VAL A 93 19.61 -5.48 -5.94
CA VAL A 93 18.30 -5.77 -6.52
C VAL A 93 18.26 -7.18 -7.08
N GLU A 94 19.35 -7.62 -7.73
CA GLU A 94 19.52 -9.01 -8.19
C GLU A 94 19.41 -9.99 -7.02
N PHE A 95 20.13 -9.73 -5.93
CA PHE A 95 20.02 -10.54 -4.71
C PHE A 95 18.57 -10.62 -4.20
N ASP A 96 17.87 -9.48 -4.14
CA ASP A 96 16.46 -9.45 -3.71
C ASP A 96 15.56 -10.28 -4.65
N VAL A 97 15.83 -10.28 -5.97
CA VAL A 97 15.08 -11.07 -6.95
C VAL A 97 15.36 -12.56 -6.78
N ARG A 98 16.61 -12.95 -6.66
CA ARG A 98 17.00 -14.35 -6.44
C ARG A 98 16.49 -14.91 -5.13
N ALA A 99 16.42 -14.06 -4.09
CA ALA A 99 15.83 -14.40 -2.80
C ALA A 99 14.29 -14.40 -2.76
N GLY A 100 13.62 -14.10 -3.89
CA GLY A 100 12.15 -14.04 -3.97
C GLY A 100 11.52 -12.86 -3.23
N LEU A 101 12.32 -11.87 -2.80
CA LEU A 101 11.84 -10.69 -2.08
C LEU A 101 11.29 -9.61 -3.03
N VAL A 102 11.74 -9.61 -4.27
CA VAL A 102 11.31 -8.73 -5.35
C VAL A 102 11.10 -9.60 -6.59
N SER A 103 10.02 -9.40 -7.35
CA SER A 103 9.85 -10.07 -8.64
C SER A 103 10.77 -9.44 -9.70
N ALA A 104 11.11 -10.19 -10.76
CA ALA A 104 11.87 -9.65 -11.90
C ALA A 104 11.20 -8.40 -12.50
N GLU A 105 9.86 -8.40 -12.59
CA GLU A 105 9.10 -7.21 -12.99
C GLU A 105 9.22 -6.07 -11.95
N GLY A 106 9.22 -6.41 -10.66
CA GLY A 106 9.43 -5.46 -9.57
C GLY A 106 10.79 -4.78 -9.58
N ALA A 107 11.83 -5.43 -10.12
CA ALA A 107 13.17 -4.86 -10.28
C ALA A 107 13.17 -3.58 -11.14
N LYS A 108 12.25 -3.47 -12.09
CA LYS A 108 12.08 -2.26 -12.91
C LYS A 108 11.77 -1.00 -12.11
N ARG A 109 11.20 -1.14 -10.92
CA ARG A 109 10.96 0.00 -9.99
C ARG A 109 12.26 0.64 -9.51
N TYR A 110 13.35 -0.12 -9.50
CA TYR A 110 14.71 0.32 -9.19
C TYR A 110 15.50 0.73 -10.47
N GLY A 111 14.81 0.71 -11.61
CA GLY A 111 15.43 0.91 -12.92
C GLY A 111 16.39 -0.21 -13.30
N VAL A 112 16.17 -1.43 -12.75
CA VAL A 112 17.00 -2.62 -13.04
C VAL A 112 16.25 -3.54 -13.99
N VAL A 113 16.94 -3.98 -15.02
CA VAL A 113 16.44 -4.95 -16.00
C VAL A 113 17.14 -6.29 -15.74
N MET A 114 16.32 -7.33 -15.57
CA MET A 114 16.83 -8.69 -15.37
C MET A 114 16.75 -9.48 -16.67
N ASP A 115 17.75 -10.31 -16.91
CA ASP A 115 17.73 -11.32 -17.96
C ASP A 115 16.96 -12.57 -17.53
N ALA A 116 16.82 -13.54 -18.44
CA ALA A 116 16.04 -14.75 -18.21
C ALA A 116 16.63 -15.64 -17.08
N ASP A 117 17.90 -15.58 -16.83
CA ASP A 117 18.62 -16.27 -15.75
C ASP A 117 18.67 -15.50 -14.43
N LEU A 118 17.91 -14.40 -14.35
CA LEU A 118 17.81 -13.49 -13.21
C LEU A 118 19.15 -12.78 -12.88
N THR A 119 19.98 -12.52 -13.88
CA THR A 119 21.13 -11.63 -13.79
C THR A 119 20.79 -10.23 -14.28
N VAL A 120 21.58 -9.24 -13.87
CA VAL A 120 21.37 -7.84 -14.28
C VAL A 120 21.88 -7.62 -15.72
N ASP A 121 21.00 -7.13 -16.60
CA ASP A 121 21.42 -6.52 -17.88
C ASP A 121 21.90 -5.09 -17.61
N GLU A 122 23.22 -4.91 -17.49
CA GLU A 122 23.81 -3.61 -17.16
C GLU A 122 23.48 -2.52 -18.18
N LYS A 123 23.52 -2.86 -19.48
CA LYS A 123 23.28 -1.91 -20.58
C LYS A 123 21.84 -1.40 -20.55
N LYS A 124 20.88 -2.32 -20.46
CA LYS A 124 19.46 -1.97 -20.37
C LYS A 124 19.13 -1.27 -19.04
N THR A 125 19.77 -1.68 -17.94
CA THR A 125 19.64 -1.04 -16.62
C THR A 125 20.10 0.42 -16.68
N LYS A 126 21.27 0.70 -17.25
CA LYS A 126 21.78 2.07 -17.40
C LYS A 126 20.82 2.94 -18.23
N ALA A 127 20.34 2.42 -19.34
CA ALA A 127 19.40 3.12 -20.22
C ALA A 127 18.05 3.39 -19.51
N LEU A 128 17.50 2.38 -18.82
CA LEU A 128 16.24 2.52 -18.09
C LEU A 128 16.35 3.55 -16.94
N ARG A 129 17.43 3.51 -16.16
CA ARG A 129 17.67 4.49 -15.08
C ARG A 129 17.78 5.92 -15.60
N ALA A 130 18.50 6.14 -16.69
CA ALA A 130 18.61 7.45 -17.32
C ALA A 130 17.23 7.98 -17.77
N LYS A 131 16.43 7.13 -18.41
CA LYS A 131 15.06 7.45 -18.82
C LYS A 131 14.17 7.79 -17.61
N MET A 132 14.17 6.94 -16.59
CA MET A 132 13.35 7.15 -15.39
C MET A 132 13.76 8.40 -14.62
N ALA A 133 15.05 8.67 -14.46
CA ALA A 133 15.56 9.87 -13.80
C ALA A 133 15.11 11.15 -14.51
N LYS A 134 15.12 11.15 -15.84
CA LYS A 134 14.63 12.27 -16.66
C LYS A 134 13.12 12.47 -16.53
N GLN A 135 12.35 11.38 -16.52
CA GLN A 135 10.87 11.44 -16.48
C GLN A 135 10.31 11.86 -15.11
N ARG A 136 10.90 11.40 -14.01
CA ARG A 136 10.35 11.65 -12.67
C ARG A 136 10.58 13.06 -12.14
N GLY A 137 11.54 13.81 -12.70
CA GLY A 137 11.90 15.16 -12.23
C GLY A 137 12.46 15.16 -10.80
N LYS A 138 12.03 16.14 -9.99
CA LYS A 138 12.49 16.31 -8.60
C LYS A 138 12.02 15.16 -7.71
N VAL A 139 12.95 14.62 -6.94
CA VAL A 139 12.67 13.54 -5.98
C VAL A 139 11.85 14.08 -4.81
N LYS A 140 10.74 13.42 -4.49
CA LYS A 140 9.92 13.76 -3.33
C LYS A 140 10.57 13.23 -2.05
N MET A 141 10.71 14.08 -1.05
CA MET A 141 11.25 13.67 0.27
C MET A 141 10.25 12.86 1.08
N PHE A 142 8.96 13.03 0.79
CA PHE A 142 7.87 12.27 1.38
C PHE A 142 6.85 11.94 0.30
N ASP A 143 6.52 10.65 0.14
CA ASP A 143 5.57 10.17 -0.86
C ASP A 143 4.54 9.24 -0.22
N ARG A 144 3.28 9.65 -0.19
CA ARG A 144 2.14 8.87 0.31
C ARG A 144 1.35 8.16 -0.81
N GLY A 145 1.88 8.15 -2.03
CA GLY A 145 1.28 7.46 -3.18
C GLY A 145 0.33 8.32 -4.01
N GLY A 146 0.17 9.59 -3.69
CA GLY A 146 -0.69 10.54 -4.40
C GLY A 146 -1.53 11.40 -3.46
N GLU A 147 -2.27 12.34 -4.04
CA GLU A 147 -3.25 13.13 -3.33
C GLU A 147 -4.51 12.32 -2.99
N ILE A 148 -5.25 12.73 -1.96
CA ILE A 148 -6.43 11.97 -1.47
C ILE A 148 -7.45 11.71 -2.57
N ALA A 149 -7.67 12.69 -3.46
CA ALA A 149 -8.60 12.53 -4.58
C ALA A 149 -8.15 11.43 -5.57
N GLU A 150 -6.84 11.35 -5.84
CA GLU A 150 -6.25 10.32 -6.69
C GLU A 150 -6.30 8.95 -6.01
N LEU A 151 -6.00 8.90 -4.71
CA LEU A 151 -6.08 7.67 -3.93
C LEU A 151 -7.50 7.10 -3.89
N LYS A 152 -8.54 7.96 -3.79
CA LYS A 152 -9.94 7.55 -3.89
C LYS A 152 -10.27 6.94 -5.26
N LYS A 153 -9.84 7.57 -6.36
CA LYS A 153 -10.02 7.03 -7.72
C LYS A 153 -9.31 5.68 -7.90
N ARG A 154 -8.09 5.58 -7.42
CA ARG A 154 -7.31 4.32 -7.47
C ARG A 154 -7.95 3.23 -6.62
N CYS A 155 -8.48 3.58 -5.45
CA CYS A 155 -9.22 2.66 -4.61
C CYS A 155 -10.36 2.01 -5.39
N LYS A 156 -11.24 2.81 -6.00
CA LYS A 156 -12.35 2.30 -6.82
C LYS A 156 -11.89 1.44 -7.98
N LYS A 157 -10.83 1.88 -8.69
CA LYS A 157 -10.29 1.15 -9.83
C LYS A 157 -9.69 -0.22 -9.44
N GLU A 158 -8.96 -0.27 -8.33
CA GLU A 158 -8.20 -1.46 -7.91
C GLU A 158 -9.05 -2.46 -7.11
N THR A 159 -10.05 -1.99 -6.37
CA THR A 159 -10.85 -2.84 -5.47
C THR A 159 -12.31 -3.01 -5.90
N GLY A 160 -12.79 -2.18 -6.84
CA GLY A 160 -14.22 -2.10 -7.16
C GLY A 160 -15.06 -1.37 -6.11
N LEU A 161 -14.48 -1.03 -4.94
CA LEU A 161 -15.18 -0.44 -3.80
C LEU A 161 -14.88 1.06 -3.69
N ASP A 162 -15.82 1.80 -3.14
CA ASP A 162 -15.63 3.22 -2.86
C ASP A 162 -14.68 3.41 -1.68
N ALA A 163 -13.98 4.54 -1.67
CA ALA A 163 -13.14 4.92 -0.55
C ALA A 163 -13.97 5.06 0.74
N PRO A 164 -13.41 4.72 1.91
CA PRO A 164 -14.09 4.91 3.18
C PRO A 164 -14.55 6.35 3.33
N ARG A 165 -15.77 6.53 3.83
CA ARG A 165 -16.29 7.87 4.14
C ARG A 165 -15.63 8.37 5.42
N GLN A 166 -15.37 9.66 5.47
CA GLN A 166 -14.99 10.29 6.72
C GLN A 166 -16.22 10.32 7.63
N PRO A 167 -16.04 10.06 8.94
CA PRO A 167 -17.12 10.28 9.89
C PRO A 167 -17.59 11.72 9.82
N GLU A 168 -18.89 11.93 9.71
CA GLU A 168 -19.48 13.25 9.84
C GLU A 168 -19.60 13.57 11.34
N PHE A 169 -18.96 14.65 11.76
CA PHE A 169 -19.18 15.15 13.11
C PHE A 169 -20.58 15.69 13.23
N GLN A 170 -21.33 15.22 14.24
CA GLN A 170 -22.62 15.80 14.55
C GLN A 170 -22.47 17.28 14.94
N ALA A 171 -23.44 18.11 14.59
CA ALA A 171 -23.38 19.55 14.81
C ALA A 171 -23.06 19.98 16.26
N TRP A 172 -23.51 19.19 17.25
CA TRP A 172 -23.21 19.41 18.66
C TRP A 172 -21.70 19.19 18.97
N ALA A 173 -21.07 18.19 18.34
CA ALA A 173 -19.65 17.91 18.54
C ALA A 173 -18.76 19.02 17.95
N LEU A 174 -19.15 19.58 16.82
CA LEU A 174 -18.47 20.75 16.25
C LEU A 174 -18.56 21.96 17.17
N LYS A 175 -19.77 22.27 17.70
CA LYS A 175 -19.96 23.34 18.69
C LYS A 175 -19.12 23.13 19.94
N PHE A 176 -19.07 21.89 20.44
CA PHE A 176 -18.24 21.53 21.59
C PHE A 176 -16.75 21.80 21.33
N LEU A 177 -16.24 21.42 20.15
CA LEU A 177 -14.84 21.65 19.76
C LEU A 177 -14.52 23.14 19.62
N GLU A 178 -15.47 23.95 19.13
CA GLU A 178 -15.32 25.40 19.00
C GLU A 178 -15.24 26.11 20.38
N GLN A 179 -15.92 25.57 21.38
CA GLN A 179 -15.94 26.09 22.75
C GLN A 179 -14.71 25.70 23.58
N GLN A 180 -13.92 24.72 23.12
CA GLN A 180 -12.72 24.33 23.83
C GLN A 180 -11.66 25.44 23.78
N PRO A 181 -11.03 25.79 24.92
CA PRO A 181 -9.95 26.76 24.93
C PRO A 181 -8.84 26.30 23.98
N LYS A 182 -8.45 27.16 23.04
CA LYS A 182 -7.33 26.88 22.14
C LYS A 182 -6.10 26.62 23.00
N ALA A 183 -5.64 25.37 23.07
CA ALA A 183 -4.46 25.01 23.83
C ALA A 183 -3.30 25.87 23.33
N LYS A 184 -2.73 26.71 24.22
CA LYS A 184 -1.51 27.46 23.94
C LYS A 184 -0.43 26.42 23.62
N GLY A 185 0.02 26.35 22.38
CA GLY A 185 1.05 25.39 21.93
C GLY A 185 0.61 24.32 20.93
N ARG A 186 -0.58 24.39 20.36
CA ARG A 186 -0.91 23.51 19.23
C ARG A 186 0.05 23.77 18.08
N ILE A 187 0.88 22.76 17.78
CA ILE A 187 1.60 22.65 16.53
C ILE A 187 0.62 22.97 15.40
N LYS A 188 0.90 24.00 14.61
CA LYS A 188 0.16 24.29 13.39
C LYS A 188 0.31 23.06 12.50
N MET A 189 -0.70 22.19 12.49
CA MET A 189 -0.78 21.18 11.45
C MET A 189 -0.91 21.94 10.14
N ALA A 190 0.12 21.86 9.32
CA ALA A 190 0.11 22.42 7.99
C ALA A 190 -1.09 21.82 7.26
N ARG A 191 -2.02 22.69 6.85
CA ARG A 191 -3.03 22.35 5.87
C ARG A 191 -2.28 22.07 4.58
N GLY A 192 -2.11 20.81 4.26
CA GLY A 192 -1.57 20.34 3.00
C GLY A 192 -2.62 19.55 2.23
#